data_f8de7f8fd9ab2d577a485c61f3319039
#
_entry.id   f8de7f8fd9ab2d577a485c61f3319039
#
_cell.length_a   1.000
_cell.length_b   1.000
_cell.length_c   1.000
_cell.angle_alpha   90.00
_cell.angle_beta   90.00
_cell.angle_gamma   90.00
#
_symmetry.space_group_name_H-M   'P 1'
#
loop_
_entity.id
_entity.type
_entity.pdbx_description
1 polymer ?
#
loop_
_entity_poly.entity_id
_entity_poly.type
_entity_poly.pdbx_seq_one_letter_code
_entity_poly.pdbx_strand_id
1 'polypeptide(L)'
;ASDVYKRQVLACIYRLIYLKNKNMRKKIVAGNWKMNTLPAEGVELAENIRANRNQVCSCVNFIVCPPFTHLGGVIEALRSSDIEVGAQNCAAEDKGAYTGEVSAAMLAALGCRYVILGHSERRQYYGETSATLNKKMAQAFANGLQPIYCVGENLEEREAGRHFDVVKTQIEEVIYNLTPAQFARTVIAYEPVWAIGTGKTATAEQAQEIHAYIRTILREKFGAAADETPILYGGSCKPSNAPELFAKEDVDGGLIGGAALKAADFLAIGKGFPQK
;
A
#
# COMPACT_ATOMS: atom_id res chain seq x y z
N ALA A 1 19.79 -3.90 40.77
CA ALA A 1 18.47 -4.53 40.62
C ALA A 1 17.38 -3.56 40.16
N SER A 2 17.36 -2.31 40.65
CA SER A 2 16.32 -1.33 40.31
C SER A 2 16.37 -0.85 38.84
N ASP A 3 17.54 -0.81 38.23
CA ASP A 3 17.74 -0.28 36.87
C ASP A 3 17.33 -1.31 35.78
N VAL A 4 17.61 -2.59 36.05
CA VAL A 4 17.18 -3.69 35.17
C VAL A 4 15.65 -3.83 35.22
N TYR A 5 15.07 -3.72 36.41
CA TYR A 5 13.61 -3.77 36.57
C TYR A 5 12.91 -2.59 35.87
N LYS A 6 13.45 -1.37 35.98
CA LYS A 6 12.93 -0.18 35.27
C LYS A 6 12.99 -0.35 33.76
N ARG A 7 14.08 -0.89 33.21
CA ARG A 7 14.21 -1.17 31.76
C ARG A 7 13.23 -2.22 31.30
N GLN A 8 12.99 -3.28 32.06
CA GLN A 8 12.01 -4.31 31.75
C GLN A 8 10.57 -3.77 31.78
N VAL A 9 10.24 -2.95 32.79
CA VAL A 9 8.92 -2.32 32.89
C VAL A 9 8.69 -1.33 31.75
N LEU A 10 9.68 -0.50 31.39
CA LEU A 10 9.62 0.39 30.25
C LEU A 10 9.45 -0.38 28.94
N ALA A 11 10.20 -1.45 28.73
CA ALA A 11 10.05 -2.30 27.55
C ALA A 11 8.65 -2.94 27.47
N CYS A 12 8.09 -3.36 28.60
CA CYS A 12 6.74 -3.91 28.66
C CYS A 12 5.66 -2.85 28.37
N ILE A 13 5.82 -1.64 28.92
CA ILE A 13 4.92 -0.50 28.66
C ILE A 13 5.01 -0.08 27.18
N TYR A 14 6.23 0.04 26.63
CA TYR A 14 6.41 0.31 25.21
C TYR A 14 5.74 -0.75 24.34
N ARG A 15 5.89 -2.02 24.67
CA ARG A 15 5.24 -3.13 23.95
C ARG A 15 3.72 -3.09 24.05
N LEU A 16 3.16 -2.73 25.21
CA LEU A 16 1.71 -2.58 25.39
C LEU A 16 1.14 -1.37 24.62
N ILE A 17 1.84 -0.23 24.67
CA ILE A 17 1.47 0.97 23.89
C ILE A 17 1.55 0.65 22.38
N TYR A 18 2.62 -0.01 21.95
CA TYR A 18 2.82 -0.40 20.57
C TYR A 18 1.74 -1.38 20.09
N LEU A 19 1.39 -2.41 20.87
CA LEU A 19 0.30 -3.34 20.54
C LEU A 19 -1.05 -2.64 20.50
N LYS A 20 -1.27 -1.64 21.36
CA LYS A 20 -2.48 -0.81 21.31
C LYS A 20 -2.53 0.01 20.02
N ASN A 21 -1.43 0.61 19.60
CA ASN A 21 -1.34 1.39 18.38
C ASN A 21 -1.45 0.51 17.11
N LYS A 22 -0.88 -0.69 17.11
CA LYS A 22 -1.10 -1.67 16.03
C LYS A 22 -2.58 -2.01 15.84
N ASN A 23 -3.34 -2.08 16.93
CA ASN A 23 -4.78 -2.33 16.88
C ASN A 23 -5.58 -1.15 16.31
N MET A 24 -4.99 0.06 16.21
CA MET A 24 -5.58 1.26 15.64
C MET A 24 -5.24 1.45 14.16
N ARG A 25 -4.14 0.83 13.65
CA ARG A 25 -3.77 0.92 12.24
C ARG A 25 -4.81 0.23 11.36
N LYS A 26 -5.12 0.87 10.23
CA LYS A 26 -6.01 0.29 9.23
C LYS A 26 -5.38 -0.98 8.64
N LYS A 27 -6.13 -2.06 8.65
CA LYS A 27 -5.81 -3.29 7.92
C LYS A 27 -6.27 -3.10 6.47
N ILE A 28 -5.35 -3.13 5.51
CA ILE A 28 -5.66 -2.81 4.11
C ILE A 28 -5.22 -3.95 3.20
N VAL A 29 -6.14 -4.39 2.33
CA VAL A 29 -5.84 -5.29 1.22
C VAL A 29 -6.17 -4.54 -0.07
N ALA A 30 -5.14 -4.05 -0.75
CA ALA A 30 -5.27 -3.29 -2.00
C ALA A 30 -4.91 -4.17 -3.19
N GLY A 31 -5.82 -4.35 -4.13
CA GLY A 31 -5.63 -5.14 -5.35
C GLY A 31 -5.16 -4.27 -6.51
N ASN A 32 -3.89 -4.33 -6.84
CA ASN A 32 -3.35 -3.76 -8.07
C ASN A 32 -3.57 -4.74 -9.22
N TRP A 33 -4.57 -4.49 -10.06
CA TRP A 33 -4.88 -5.37 -11.19
C TRP A 33 -3.87 -5.25 -12.32
N LYS A 34 -2.99 -4.24 -12.27
CA LYS A 34 -2.02 -3.94 -13.32
C LYS A 34 -2.71 -3.79 -14.68
N MET A 35 -2.06 -4.19 -15.76
CA MET A 35 -2.62 -4.15 -17.12
C MET A 35 -3.27 -5.50 -17.45
N ASN A 36 -4.34 -5.82 -16.75
CA ASN A 36 -5.09 -7.08 -16.96
C ASN A 36 -6.59 -6.81 -17.08
N THR A 37 -7.30 -7.79 -17.62
CA THR A 37 -8.74 -7.81 -17.86
C THR A 37 -9.21 -6.84 -18.96
N LEU A 38 -10.35 -7.13 -19.52
CA LEU A 38 -11.13 -6.19 -20.32
C LEU A 38 -12.15 -5.48 -19.40
N PRO A 39 -12.72 -4.31 -19.80
CA PRO A 39 -13.62 -3.56 -18.94
C PRO A 39 -14.80 -4.38 -18.37
N ALA A 40 -15.44 -5.23 -19.19
CA ALA A 40 -16.54 -6.08 -18.73
C ALA A 40 -16.10 -7.12 -17.72
N GLU A 41 -14.94 -7.76 -17.93
CA GLU A 41 -14.35 -8.74 -17.02
C GLU A 41 -13.96 -8.07 -15.68
N GLY A 42 -13.49 -6.81 -15.73
CA GLY A 42 -13.18 -6.03 -14.55
C GLY A 42 -14.42 -5.69 -13.72
N VAL A 43 -15.54 -5.39 -14.37
CA VAL A 43 -16.84 -5.19 -13.70
C VAL A 43 -17.30 -6.48 -13.03
N GLU A 44 -17.27 -7.60 -13.77
CA GLU A 44 -17.63 -8.92 -13.23
C GLU A 44 -16.77 -9.31 -12.01
N LEU A 45 -15.45 -9.07 -12.08
CA LEU A 45 -14.55 -9.31 -10.95
C LEU A 45 -14.93 -8.45 -9.75
N ALA A 46 -15.22 -7.17 -9.94
CA ALA A 46 -15.64 -6.27 -8.87
C ALA A 46 -16.96 -6.72 -8.22
N GLU A 47 -17.95 -7.12 -9.02
CA GLU A 47 -19.22 -7.66 -8.54
C GLU A 47 -19.03 -8.95 -7.72
N ASN A 48 -18.16 -9.85 -8.19
CA ASN A 48 -17.83 -11.09 -7.48
C ASN A 48 -17.14 -10.80 -6.15
N ILE A 49 -16.24 -9.81 -6.06
CA ILE A 49 -15.63 -9.39 -4.81
C ILE A 49 -16.70 -8.82 -3.89
N ARG A 50 -17.56 -7.92 -4.38
CA ARG A 50 -18.66 -7.32 -3.59
C ARG A 50 -19.62 -8.37 -3.05
N ALA A 51 -20.09 -9.29 -3.89
CA ALA A 51 -21.04 -10.33 -3.51
C ALA A 51 -20.54 -11.23 -2.37
N ASN A 52 -19.23 -11.41 -2.25
CA ASN A 52 -18.60 -12.26 -1.24
C ASN A 52 -17.87 -11.47 -0.14
N ARG A 53 -17.99 -10.14 -0.11
CA ARG A 53 -17.30 -9.26 0.85
C ARG A 53 -17.64 -9.57 2.31
N ASN A 54 -18.85 -9.98 2.57
CA ASN A 54 -19.34 -10.34 3.90
C ASN A 54 -18.65 -11.57 4.52
N GLN A 55 -17.90 -12.34 3.75
CA GLN A 55 -17.11 -13.47 4.25
C GLN A 55 -15.84 -13.03 4.99
N VAL A 56 -15.48 -11.75 4.95
CA VAL A 56 -14.29 -11.16 5.60
C VAL A 56 -14.74 -10.12 6.61
N CYS A 57 -14.03 -10.04 7.75
CA CYS A 57 -14.28 -9.05 8.78
C CYS A 57 -14.36 -7.62 8.18
N SER A 58 -15.34 -6.83 8.62
CA SER A 58 -15.47 -5.41 8.24
C SER A 58 -14.30 -4.55 8.74
N CYS A 59 -13.47 -5.07 9.64
CA CYS A 59 -12.25 -4.44 10.11
C CYS A 59 -11.13 -4.39 9.06
N VAL A 60 -11.28 -5.10 7.93
CA VAL A 60 -10.32 -5.11 6.81
C VAL A 60 -10.85 -4.20 5.70
N ASN A 61 -10.07 -3.19 5.32
CA ASN A 61 -10.40 -2.29 4.24
C ASN A 61 -9.92 -2.90 2.91
N PHE A 62 -10.83 -3.11 1.97
CA PHE A 62 -10.49 -3.54 0.62
C PHE A 62 -10.45 -2.36 -0.32
N ILE A 63 -9.40 -2.31 -1.15
CA ILE A 63 -9.22 -1.34 -2.22
C ILE A 63 -8.98 -2.12 -3.51
N VAL A 64 -9.63 -1.75 -4.61
CA VAL A 64 -9.33 -2.29 -5.93
C VAL A 64 -8.78 -1.19 -6.82
N CYS A 65 -7.67 -1.46 -7.51
CA CYS A 65 -7.01 -0.53 -8.40
C CYS A 65 -6.97 -1.12 -9.83
N PRO A 66 -8.06 -0.96 -10.60
CA PRO A 66 -8.15 -1.44 -11.97
C PRO A 66 -7.43 -0.51 -12.94
N PRO A 67 -7.23 -0.90 -14.22
CA PRO A 67 -6.81 0.00 -15.28
C PRO A 67 -7.77 1.20 -15.45
N PHE A 68 -7.27 2.32 -15.97
CA PHE A 68 -8.08 3.54 -16.17
C PHE A 68 -9.38 3.31 -16.93
N THR A 69 -9.34 2.46 -17.96
CA THR A 69 -10.48 2.10 -18.82
C THR A 69 -11.62 1.41 -18.06
N HIS A 70 -11.36 0.85 -16.88
CA HIS A 70 -12.35 0.11 -16.11
C HIS A 70 -12.98 0.94 -14.99
N LEU A 71 -12.34 2.07 -14.60
CA LEU A 71 -12.68 2.81 -13.39
C LEU A 71 -14.15 3.15 -13.27
N GLY A 72 -14.77 3.69 -14.33
CA GLY A 72 -16.18 4.08 -14.30
C GLY A 72 -17.11 2.89 -14.01
N GLY A 73 -16.93 1.78 -14.70
CA GLY A 73 -17.74 0.57 -14.52
C GLY A 73 -17.51 -0.09 -13.17
N VAL A 74 -16.25 -0.16 -12.70
CA VAL A 74 -15.90 -0.76 -11.40
C VAL A 74 -16.43 0.09 -10.24
N ILE A 75 -16.34 1.41 -10.32
CA ILE A 75 -16.90 2.32 -9.32
C ILE A 75 -18.42 2.14 -9.21
N GLU A 76 -19.11 2.06 -10.35
CA GLU A 76 -20.56 1.82 -10.35
C GLU A 76 -20.90 0.46 -9.75
N ALA A 77 -20.18 -0.60 -10.12
CA ALA A 77 -20.38 -1.94 -9.60
C ALA A 77 -20.19 -2.02 -8.06
N LEU A 78 -19.33 -1.16 -7.48
CA LEU A 78 -19.00 -1.14 -6.05
C LEU A 78 -19.72 -0.05 -5.25
N ARG A 79 -20.59 0.77 -5.87
CA ARG A 79 -21.22 1.97 -5.28
C ARG A 79 -21.85 1.72 -3.90
N SER A 80 -22.47 0.58 -3.69
CA SER A 80 -23.17 0.24 -2.44
C SER A 80 -22.38 -0.72 -1.56
N SER A 81 -21.05 -0.65 -1.58
CA SER A 81 -20.17 -1.48 -0.78
C SER A 81 -19.18 -0.65 0.04
N ASP A 82 -18.47 -1.30 0.96
CA ASP A 82 -17.35 -0.74 1.72
C ASP A 82 -15.99 -0.92 1.00
N ILE A 83 -16.01 -1.37 -0.26
CA ILE A 83 -14.81 -1.57 -1.08
C ILE A 83 -14.49 -0.26 -1.77
N GLU A 84 -13.31 0.27 -1.51
CA GLU A 84 -12.83 1.53 -2.11
C GLU A 84 -12.18 1.27 -3.47
N VAL A 85 -12.22 2.27 -4.35
CA VAL A 85 -11.56 2.21 -5.65
C VAL A 85 -10.39 3.18 -5.70
N GLY A 86 -9.26 2.69 -6.22
CA GLY A 86 -8.06 3.46 -6.47
C GLY A 86 -7.65 3.42 -7.94
N ALA A 87 -6.85 4.42 -8.35
CA ALA A 87 -6.19 4.42 -9.64
C ALA A 87 -4.78 3.85 -9.54
N GLN A 88 -4.23 3.33 -10.64
CA GLN A 88 -2.88 2.78 -10.70
C GLN A 88 -1.79 3.85 -10.89
N ASN A 89 -2.17 5.09 -11.21
CA ASN A 89 -1.29 6.24 -11.44
C ASN A 89 -2.14 7.51 -11.57
N CYS A 90 -1.51 8.68 -11.58
CA CYS A 90 -2.05 9.95 -12.08
C CYS A 90 -0.97 10.77 -12.76
N ALA A 91 -1.37 11.78 -13.54
CA ALA A 91 -0.45 12.77 -14.11
C ALA A 91 0.20 13.63 -13.01
N ALA A 92 1.36 14.21 -13.34
CA ALA A 92 2.06 15.19 -12.50
C ALA A 92 1.47 16.60 -12.66
N GLU A 93 0.69 16.82 -13.68
CA GLU A 93 0.06 18.08 -14.05
C GLU A 93 -1.44 18.03 -13.77
N ASP A 94 -2.01 19.21 -13.54
CA ASP A 94 -3.44 19.40 -13.26
C ASP A 94 -4.29 19.20 -14.52
N LYS A 95 -3.92 19.89 -15.60
CA LYS A 95 -4.61 19.88 -16.90
C LYS A 95 -3.72 20.44 -18.00
N GLY A 96 -4.12 20.29 -19.24
CA GLY A 96 -3.47 20.95 -20.38
C GLY A 96 -3.08 20.00 -21.51
N ALA A 97 -2.01 20.37 -22.24
CA ALA A 97 -1.53 19.65 -23.42
C ALA A 97 -0.67 18.42 -23.05
N TYR A 98 -1.30 17.45 -22.41
CA TYR A 98 -0.69 16.20 -21.96
C TYR A 98 -1.47 15.00 -22.51
N THR A 99 -1.44 14.86 -23.83
CA THR A 99 -2.22 13.84 -24.54
C THR A 99 -1.94 12.44 -24.00
N GLY A 100 -3.00 11.75 -23.59
CA GLY A 100 -2.93 10.39 -23.03
C GLY A 100 -2.83 10.31 -21.50
N GLU A 101 -2.57 11.43 -20.81
CA GLU A 101 -2.50 11.46 -19.34
C GLU A 101 -3.89 11.59 -18.70
N VAL A 102 -3.97 11.09 -17.46
CA VAL A 102 -5.17 11.17 -16.62
C VAL A 102 -4.82 11.93 -15.35
N SER A 103 -5.45 13.10 -15.14
CA SER A 103 -5.16 13.94 -13.98
C SER A 103 -5.80 13.41 -12.70
N ALA A 104 -5.25 13.81 -11.55
CA ALA A 104 -5.83 13.48 -10.24
C ALA A 104 -7.27 14.03 -10.08
N ALA A 105 -7.57 15.21 -10.68
CA ALA A 105 -8.91 15.78 -10.70
C ALA A 105 -9.92 14.88 -11.44
N MET A 106 -9.54 14.32 -12.61
CA MET A 106 -10.39 13.38 -13.36
C MET A 106 -10.68 12.12 -12.55
N LEU A 107 -9.68 11.58 -11.85
CA LEU A 107 -9.82 10.40 -11.02
C LEU A 107 -10.74 10.64 -9.82
N ALA A 108 -10.56 11.76 -9.13
CA ALA A 108 -11.42 12.16 -8.01
C ALA A 108 -12.87 12.38 -8.46
N ALA A 109 -13.08 13.03 -9.62
CA ALA A 109 -14.40 13.28 -10.19
C ALA A 109 -15.14 11.96 -10.57
N LEU A 110 -14.40 10.92 -10.99
CA LEU A 110 -14.97 9.58 -11.19
C LEU A 110 -15.41 8.92 -9.89
N GLY A 111 -14.80 9.26 -8.74
CA GLY A 111 -15.06 8.65 -7.44
C GLY A 111 -13.92 7.80 -6.90
N CYS A 112 -12.73 7.86 -7.50
CA CYS A 112 -11.54 7.25 -6.90
C CYS A 112 -11.23 7.87 -5.55
N ARG A 113 -10.81 7.04 -4.60
CA ARG A 113 -10.36 7.46 -3.26
C ARG A 113 -8.86 7.34 -3.08
N TYR A 114 -8.24 6.39 -3.77
CA TYR A 114 -6.81 6.10 -3.68
C TYR A 114 -6.12 6.25 -5.03
N VAL A 115 -4.79 6.37 -4.98
CA VAL A 115 -3.94 6.31 -6.16
C VAL A 115 -2.60 5.66 -5.80
N ILE A 116 -2.16 4.68 -6.59
CA ILE A 116 -0.84 4.07 -6.46
C ILE A 116 0.18 5.00 -7.13
N LEU A 117 1.24 5.36 -6.41
CA LEU A 117 2.31 6.23 -6.92
C LEU A 117 3.68 5.59 -6.62
N GLY A 118 4.60 5.66 -7.59
CA GLY A 118 5.96 5.15 -7.45
C GLY A 118 6.08 3.63 -7.50
N HIS A 119 5.07 2.91 -8.03
CA HIS A 119 5.16 1.47 -8.23
C HIS A 119 6.41 1.08 -9.00
N SER A 120 7.07 0.00 -8.61
CA SER A 120 8.35 -0.44 -9.18
C SER A 120 8.35 -0.54 -10.71
N GLU A 121 7.26 -1.04 -11.31
CA GLU A 121 7.11 -1.10 -12.77
C GLU A 121 7.16 0.31 -13.40
N ARG A 122 6.60 1.32 -12.75
CA ARG A 122 6.63 2.69 -13.27
C ARG A 122 8.00 3.34 -13.13
N ARG A 123 8.70 3.07 -12.04
CA ARG A 123 10.11 3.49 -11.88
C ARG A 123 10.99 2.85 -12.95
N GLN A 124 10.83 1.54 -13.17
CA GLN A 124 11.66 0.76 -14.09
C GLN A 124 11.36 1.03 -15.57
N TYR A 125 10.08 1.04 -15.97
CA TYR A 125 9.70 1.07 -17.39
C TYR A 125 9.35 2.45 -17.91
N TYR A 126 8.96 3.37 -17.02
CA TYR A 126 8.50 4.71 -17.40
C TYR A 126 9.36 5.83 -16.81
N GLY A 127 10.49 5.50 -16.19
CA GLY A 127 11.45 6.48 -15.67
C GLY A 127 10.87 7.40 -14.58
N GLU A 128 9.95 6.89 -13.77
CA GLU A 128 9.32 7.68 -12.71
C GLU A 128 10.33 7.99 -11.61
N THR A 129 10.61 9.28 -11.39
CA THR A 129 11.61 9.79 -10.43
C THR A 129 10.94 10.39 -9.21
N SER A 130 11.70 10.57 -8.11
CA SER A 130 11.23 11.25 -6.91
C SER A 130 10.74 12.68 -7.19
N ALA A 131 11.38 13.40 -8.13
CA ALA A 131 10.93 14.73 -8.57
C ALA A 131 9.53 14.68 -9.20
N THR A 132 9.29 13.71 -10.10
CA THR A 132 7.96 13.49 -10.70
C THR A 132 6.95 13.05 -9.65
N LEU A 133 7.35 12.17 -8.73
CA LEU A 133 6.48 11.65 -7.67
C LEU A 133 6.07 12.73 -6.68
N ASN A 134 6.95 13.67 -6.34
CA ASN A 134 6.58 14.83 -5.52
C ASN A 134 5.44 15.65 -6.17
N LYS A 135 5.49 15.88 -7.48
CA LYS A 135 4.40 16.56 -8.20
C LYS A 135 3.10 15.75 -8.16
N LYS A 136 3.18 14.44 -8.42
CA LYS A 136 2.00 13.55 -8.37
C LYS A 136 1.38 13.47 -6.98
N MET A 137 2.20 13.41 -5.92
CA MET A 137 1.73 13.48 -4.53
C MET A 137 0.96 14.78 -4.27
N ALA A 138 1.50 15.93 -4.72
CA ALA A 138 0.83 17.23 -4.59
C ALA A 138 -0.53 17.23 -5.31
N GLN A 139 -0.60 16.71 -6.55
CA GLN A 139 -1.84 16.61 -7.32
C GLN A 139 -2.86 15.68 -6.65
N ALA A 140 -2.42 14.54 -6.14
CA ALA A 140 -3.29 13.61 -5.42
C ALA A 140 -3.93 14.27 -4.19
N PHE A 141 -3.14 14.93 -3.35
CA PHE A 141 -3.66 15.61 -2.16
C PHE A 141 -4.55 16.80 -2.48
N ALA A 142 -4.21 17.62 -3.48
CA ALA A 142 -5.02 18.74 -3.92
C ALA A 142 -6.42 18.31 -4.36
N ASN A 143 -6.55 17.10 -4.89
CA ASN A 143 -7.81 16.55 -5.38
C ASN A 143 -8.46 15.54 -4.42
N GLY A 144 -8.00 15.44 -3.18
CA GLY A 144 -8.63 14.61 -2.15
C GLY A 144 -8.28 13.12 -2.20
N LEU A 145 -7.43 12.68 -3.13
CA LEU A 145 -6.98 11.29 -3.21
C LEU A 145 -6.03 10.93 -2.05
N GLN A 146 -6.00 9.66 -1.68
CA GLN A 146 -5.06 9.09 -0.72
C GLN A 146 -3.99 8.29 -1.46
N PRO A 147 -2.72 8.72 -1.44
CA PRO A 147 -1.65 7.97 -2.09
C PRO A 147 -1.35 6.64 -1.39
N ILE A 148 -1.15 5.58 -2.19
CA ILE A 148 -0.43 4.38 -1.81
C ILE A 148 0.97 4.54 -2.44
N TYR A 149 1.92 5.00 -1.63
CA TYR A 149 3.27 5.31 -2.09
C TYR A 149 4.16 4.09 -2.01
N CYS A 150 4.69 3.65 -3.16
CA CYS A 150 5.50 2.46 -3.28
C CYS A 150 6.99 2.77 -3.15
N VAL A 151 7.68 1.96 -2.35
CA VAL A 151 9.13 1.97 -2.16
C VAL A 151 9.66 0.54 -2.19
N GLY A 152 10.91 0.37 -2.61
CA GLY A 152 11.53 -0.95 -2.61
C GLY A 152 12.80 -0.99 -3.43
N GLU A 153 13.59 -2.03 -3.18
CA GLU A 153 14.88 -2.29 -3.79
C GLU A 153 14.82 -3.40 -4.84
N ASN A 154 15.71 -3.34 -5.82
CA ASN A 154 15.93 -4.42 -6.79
C ASN A 154 16.91 -5.49 -6.24
N LEU A 155 17.13 -6.55 -7.02
CA LEU A 155 17.98 -7.66 -6.60
C LEU A 155 19.46 -7.24 -6.40
N GLU A 156 19.99 -6.43 -7.29
CA GLU A 156 21.38 -5.95 -7.21
C GLU A 156 21.60 -5.10 -5.94
N GLU A 157 20.66 -4.23 -5.64
CA GLU A 157 20.69 -3.40 -4.43
C GLU A 157 20.60 -4.25 -3.16
N ARG A 158 19.76 -5.31 -3.18
CA ARG A 158 19.62 -6.25 -2.08
C ARG A 158 20.89 -7.06 -1.84
N GLU A 159 21.47 -7.64 -2.90
CA GLU A 159 22.69 -8.43 -2.84
C GLU A 159 23.91 -7.59 -2.43
N ALA A 160 23.94 -6.31 -2.79
CA ALA A 160 24.96 -5.36 -2.35
C ALA A 160 24.74 -4.84 -0.91
N GLY A 161 23.70 -5.28 -0.19
CA GLY A 161 23.38 -4.83 1.16
C GLY A 161 22.86 -3.39 1.25
N ARG A 162 22.49 -2.76 0.13
CA ARG A 162 22.07 -1.35 0.04
C ARG A 162 20.55 -1.14 0.17
N HIS A 163 19.78 -2.20 0.42
CA HIS A 163 18.31 -2.15 0.44
C HIS A 163 17.74 -1.15 1.46
N PHE A 164 18.37 -1.01 2.62
CA PHE A 164 17.97 -0.01 3.61
C PHE A 164 18.20 1.42 3.10
N ASP A 165 19.34 1.70 2.50
CA ASP A 165 19.67 3.03 1.99
C ASP A 165 18.74 3.41 0.82
N VAL A 166 18.43 2.48 -0.06
CA VAL A 166 17.50 2.70 -1.18
C VAL A 166 16.11 3.06 -0.67
N VAL A 167 15.56 2.27 0.26
CA VAL A 167 14.24 2.52 0.84
C VAL A 167 14.22 3.85 1.59
N LYS A 168 15.27 4.14 2.37
CA LYS A 168 15.41 5.40 3.08
C LYS A 168 15.40 6.59 2.12
N THR A 169 16.23 6.55 1.08
CA THR A 169 16.30 7.61 0.07
C THR A 169 14.94 7.86 -0.59
N GLN A 170 14.25 6.80 -1.00
CA GLN A 170 12.93 6.92 -1.63
C GLN A 170 11.89 7.55 -0.69
N ILE A 171 11.97 7.29 0.61
CA ILE A 171 11.08 7.89 1.63
C ILE A 171 11.47 9.35 1.88
N GLU A 172 12.76 9.64 2.10
CA GLU A 172 13.23 11.00 2.39
C GLU A 172 12.94 11.96 1.26
N GLU A 173 13.19 11.56 0.02
CA GLU A 173 13.00 12.41 -1.15
C GLU A 173 11.54 12.77 -1.46
N VAL A 174 10.56 12.00 -0.96
CA VAL A 174 9.14 12.22 -1.26
C VAL A 174 8.32 12.39 0.01
N ILE A 175 8.35 11.45 0.93
CA ILE A 175 7.47 11.45 2.10
C ILE A 175 7.86 12.56 3.09
N TYR A 176 9.16 12.86 3.24
CA TYR A 176 9.61 13.93 4.14
C TYR A 176 9.18 15.34 3.70
N ASN A 177 8.74 15.50 2.47
CA ASN A 177 8.21 16.77 1.95
C ASN A 177 6.72 17.00 2.30
N LEU A 178 6.04 16.00 2.90
CA LEU A 178 4.64 16.09 3.24
C LEU A 178 4.40 16.89 4.51
N THR A 179 3.29 17.61 4.55
CA THR A 179 2.76 18.14 5.80
C THR A 179 2.21 17.01 6.69
N PRO A 180 2.09 17.19 8.01
CA PRO A 180 1.50 16.19 8.90
C PRO A 180 0.09 15.73 8.46
N ALA A 181 -0.74 16.64 7.95
CA ALA A 181 -2.08 16.34 7.46
C ALA A 181 -2.07 15.49 6.18
N GLN A 182 -1.10 15.68 5.28
CA GLN A 182 -0.89 14.86 4.09
C GLN A 182 -0.36 13.48 4.47
N PHE A 183 0.63 13.44 5.38
CA PHE A 183 1.20 12.20 5.86
C PHE A 183 0.14 11.29 6.52
N ALA A 184 -0.75 11.83 7.35
CA ALA A 184 -1.83 11.08 7.98
C ALA A 184 -2.81 10.41 6.98
N ARG A 185 -2.77 10.82 5.71
CA ARG A 185 -3.59 10.28 4.62
C ARG A 185 -2.80 9.40 3.65
N THR A 186 -1.55 9.12 3.94
CA THR A 186 -0.66 8.33 3.09
C THR A 186 -0.62 6.88 3.57
N VAL A 187 -0.62 5.96 2.63
CA VAL A 187 -0.33 4.54 2.83
C VAL A 187 1.03 4.26 2.18
N ILE A 188 1.89 3.52 2.86
CA ILE A 188 3.17 3.08 2.28
C ILE A 188 3.02 1.64 1.79
N ALA A 189 3.63 1.31 0.66
CA ALA A 189 3.73 -0.07 0.19
C ALA A 189 5.21 -0.42 -0.05
N TYR A 190 5.69 -1.45 0.62
CA TYR A 190 7.05 -1.96 0.40
C TYR A 190 7.04 -3.07 -0.65
N GLU A 191 7.78 -2.87 -1.71
CA GLU A 191 7.93 -3.79 -2.82
C GLU A 191 9.33 -4.40 -2.82
N PRO A 192 9.53 -5.67 -2.37
CA PRO A 192 10.76 -6.40 -2.68
C PRO A 192 10.79 -6.71 -4.18
N VAL A 193 11.33 -5.79 -5.00
CA VAL A 193 11.23 -5.85 -6.48
C VAL A 193 11.82 -7.15 -7.02
N TRP A 194 12.86 -7.68 -6.36
CA TRP A 194 13.47 -8.96 -6.66
C TRP A 194 12.56 -10.18 -6.47
N ALA A 195 11.44 -10.00 -5.74
CA ALA A 195 10.46 -11.05 -5.46
C ALA A 195 9.14 -10.85 -6.25
N ILE A 196 9.03 -9.80 -7.10
CA ILE A 196 7.81 -9.53 -7.87
C ILE A 196 7.89 -10.23 -9.23
N GLY A 197 6.98 -11.18 -9.49
CA GLY A 197 6.90 -11.88 -10.78
C GLY A 197 8.04 -12.86 -11.08
N THR A 198 8.96 -13.08 -10.14
CA THR A 198 10.15 -13.93 -10.34
C THR A 198 9.95 -15.36 -9.82
N GLY A 199 8.84 -15.64 -9.16
CA GLY A 199 8.61 -16.90 -8.44
C GLY A 199 9.30 -16.97 -7.06
N LYS A 200 10.19 -16.03 -6.73
CA LYS A 200 10.75 -15.85 -5.39
C LYS A 200 9.73 -15.14 -4.50
N THR A 201 9.81 -15.39 -3.21
CA THR A 201 8.97 -14.72 -2.19
C THR A 201 9.87 -14.31 -1.04
N ALA A 202 9.76 -13.08 -0.57
CA ALA A 202 10.42 -12.70 0.68
C ALA A 202 9.78 -13.48 1.84
N THR A 203 10.60 -13.88 2.82
CA THR A 203 10.05 -14.47 4.05
C THR A 203 9.29 -13.42 4.85
N ALA A 204 8.43 -13.87 5.76
CA ALA A 204 7.70 -12.95 6.62
C ALA A 204 8.65 -12.15 7.55
N GLU A 205 9.79 -12.74 7.93
CA GLU A 205 10.86 -12.08 8.70
C GLU A 205 11.53 -10.98 7.88
N GLN A 206 11.86 -11.25 6.62
CA GLN A 206 12.43 -10.24 5.72
C GLN A 206 11.45 -9.08 5.47
N ALA A 207 10.17 -9.38 5.31
CA ALA A 207 9.13 -8.36 5.22
C ALA A 207 9.06 -7.53 6.52
N GLN A 208 9.02 -8.18 7.67
CA GLN A 208 9.01 -7.50 8.98
C GLN A 208 10.22 -6.60 9.18
N GLU A 209 11.42 -7.08 8.83
CA GLU A 209 12.65 -6.30 8.97
C GLU A 209 12.56 -4.94 8.26
N ILE A 210 12.18 -4.95 6.98
CA ILE A 210 12.06 -3.71 6.19
C ILE A 210 10.87 -2.87 6.64
N HIS A 211 9.74 -3.47 6.98
CA HIS A 211 8.58 -2.73 7.48
C HIS A 211 8.89 -2.02 8.80
N ALA A 212 9.59 -2.67 9.74
CA ALA A 212 10.05 -2.05 10.98
C ALA A 212 11.04 -0.91 10.73
N TYR A 213 11.95 -1.10 9.77
CA TYR A 213 12.88 -0.05 9.35
C TYR A 213 12.14 1.16 8.74
N ILE A 214 11.20 0.93 7.82
CA ILE A 214 10.36 2.00 7.26
C ILE A 214 9.65 2.77 8.38
N ARG A 215 9.04 2.08 9.33
CA ARG A 215 8.37 2.73 10.46
C ARG A 215 9.33 3.55 11.31
N THR A 216 10.55 3.08 11.51
CA THR A 216 11.59 3.82 12.23
C THR A 216 11.94 5.13 11.52
N ILE A 217 12.17 5.11 10.20
CA ILE A 217 12.46 6.30 9.41
C ILE A 217 11.27 7.28 9.46
N LEU A 218 10.04 6.78 9.33
CA LEU A 218 8.85 7.63 9.41
C LEU A 218 8.71 8.30 10.78
N ARG A 219 9.07 7.60 11.87
CA ARG A 219 9.08 8.18 13.23
C ARG A 219 10.11 9.30 13.40
N GLU A 220 11.26 9.22 12.75
CA GLU A 220 12.28 10.29 12.77
C GLU A 220 11.69 11.63 12.31
N LYS A 221 10.81 11.60 11.31
CA LYS A 221 10.20 12.81 10.73
C LYS A 221 8.86 13.18 11.36
N PHE A 222 7.98 12.21 11.60
CA PHE A 222 6.57 12.44 11.94
C PHE A 222 6.18 12.01 13.35
N GLY A 223 7.15 11.53 14.14
CA GLY A 223 6.91 11.10 15.53
C GLY A 223 5.85 10.01 15.63
N ALA A 224 4.94 10.16 16.57
CA ALA A 224 3.89 9.18 16.86
C ALA A 224 2.91 8.95 15.70
N ALA A 225 2.76 9.89 14.76
CA ALA A 225 1.89 9.70 13.58
C ALA A 225 2.35 8.51 12.71
N ALA A 226 3.64 8.19 12.73
CA ALA A 226 4.17 7.01 12.02
C ALA A 226 3.59 5.69 12.57
N ASP A 227 3.17 5.65 13.83
CA ASP A 227 2.60 4.46 14.46
C ASP A 227 1.18 4.15 13.95
N GLU A 228 0.51 5.14 13.35
CA GLU A 228 -0.83 5.01 12.78
C GLU A 228 -0.81 4.80 11.26
N THR A 229 0.34 5.05 10.60
CA THR A 229 0.49 4.94 9.14
C THR A 229 0.49 3.48 8.70
N PRO A 230 -0.40 3.03 7.81
CA PRO A 230 -0.37 1.67 7.28
C PRO A 230 0.84 1.45 6.37
N ILE A 231 1.52 0.31 6.57
CA ILE A 231 2.61 -0.16 5.71
C ILE A 231 2.21 -1.51 5.13
N LEU A 232 2.05 -1.58 3.81
CA LEU A 232 1.59 -2.76 3.07
C LEU A 232 2.78 -3.53 2.50
N TYR A 233 2.69 -4.85 2.51
CA TYR A 233 3.62 -5.71 1.81
C TYR A 233 3.22 -5.81 0.32
N GLY A 234 4.10 -5.41 -0.59
CA GLY A 234 3.89 -5.37 -2.04
C GLY A 234 4.55 -6.51 -2.81
N GLY A 235 5.15 -7.48 -2.13
CA GLY A 235 5.69 -8.69 -2.76
C GLY A 235 4.62 -9.74 -3.05
N SER A 236 5.05 -10.96 -3.41
CA SER A 236 4.14 -12.06 -3.70
C SER A 236 3.35 -12.49 -2.46
N CYS A 237 2.07 -12.10 -2.43
CA CYS A 237 1.13 -12.47 -1.36
C CYS A 237 0.00 -13.33 -1.95
N LYS A 238 -0.26 -14.46 -1.30
CA LYS A 238 -1.27 -15.46 -1.67
C LYS A 238 -2.07 -15.85 -0.42
N PRO A 239 -3.24 -16.50 -0.56
CA PRO A 239 -4.00 -17.01 0.59
C PRO A 239 -3.18 -17.87 1.56
N SER A 240 -2.19 -18.62 1.04
CA SER A 240 -1.36 -19.53 1.83
C SER A 240 -0.31 -18.87 2.72
N ASN A 241 0.22 -17.69 2.34
CA ASN A 241 1.25 -16.99 3.12
C ASN A 241 0.74 -15.69 3.78
N ALA A 242 -0.43 -15.21 3.43
CA ALA A 242 -1.02 -14.01 4.02
C ALA A 242 -1.13 -14.08 5.56
N PRO A 243 -1.54 -15.20 6.19
CA PRO A 243 -1.63 -15.28 7.64
C PRO A 243 -0.28 -15.04 8.34
N GLU A 244 0.81 -15.59 7.81
CA GLU A 244 2.14 -15.43 8.37
C GLU A 244 2.66 -13.99 8.19
N LEU A 245 2.45 -13.41 7.02
CA LEU A 245 2.81 -12.01 6.72
C LEU A 245 2.04 -11.03 7.61
N PHE A 246 0.71 -11.18 7.71
CA PHE A 246 -0.14 -10.24 8.44
C PHE A 246 -0.09 -10.42 9.97
N ALA A 247 0.50 -11.53 10.45
CA ALA A 247 0.82 -11.71 11.86
C ALA A 247 1.99 -10.83 12.30
N LYS A 248 2.86 -10.40 11.36
CA LYS A 248 4.03 -9.57 11.68
C LYS A 248 3.61 -8.18 12.18
N GLU A 249 4.43 -7.65 13.08
CA GLU A 249 4.11 -6.46 13.88
C GLU A 249 3.91 -5.20 13.03
N ASP A 250 4.72 -5.01 11.98
CA ASP A 250 4.71 -3.81 11.15
C ASP A 250 4.06 -4.01 9.78
N VAL A 251 3.51 -5.21 9.51
CA VAL A 251 2.77 -5.48 8.28
C VAL A 251 1.29 -5.23 8.50
N ASP A 252 0.76 -4.17 7.88
CA ASP A 252 -0.63 -3.74 8.06
C ASP A 252 -1.54 -4.20 6.91
N GLY A 253 -1.04 -5.07 6.05
CA GLY A 253 -1.77 -5.67 4.93
C GLY A 253 -0.92 -5.85 3.69
N GLY A 254 -1.54 -5.82 2.50
CA GLY A 254 -0.83 -6.06 1.27
C GLY A 254 -1.31 -5.23 0.08
N LEU A 255 -0.36 -4.91 -0.81
CA LEU A 255 -0.63 -4.45 -2.16
C LEU A 255 -0.51 -5.67 -3.09
N ILE A 256 -1.65 -6.21 -3.50
CA ILE A 256 -1.78 -7.54 -4.09
C ILE A 256 -1.82 -7.44 -5.63
N GLY A 257 -0.92 -8.14 -6.32
CA GLY A 257 -0.92 -8.24 -7.77
C GLY A 257 -1.83 -9.36 -8.28
N GLY A 258 -1.27 -10.40 -8.90
CA GLY A 258 -2.01 -11.44 -9.60
C GLY A 258 -3.12 -12.14 -8.80
N ALA A 259 -2.97 -12.33 -7.50
CA ALA A 259 -4.02 -12.92 -6.66
C ALA A 259 -5.27 -12.01 -6.55
N ALA A 260 -5.14 -10.71 -6.81
CA ALA A 260 -6.29 -9.79 -6.84
C ALA A 260 -7.18 -9.94 -8.09
N LEU A 261 -6.73 -10.70 -9.10
CA LEU A 261 -7.51 -11.01 -10.31
C LEU A 261 -8.48 -12.19 -10.12
N LYS A 262 -8.53 -12.77 -8.91
CA LYS A 262 -9.48 -13.81 -8.53
C LYS A 262 -10.16 -13.40 -7.22
N ALA A 263 -11.47 -13.16 -7.28
CA ALA A 263 -12.24 -12.71 -6.11
C ALA A 263 -12.05 -13.60 -4.88
N ALA A 264 -12.06 -14.93 -5.07
CA ALA A 264 -11.87 -15.89 -3.98
C ALA A 264 -10.50 -15.76 -3.30
N ASP A 265 -9.42 -15.64 -4.09
CA ASP A 265 -8.05 -15.51 -3.57
C ASP A 265 -7.87 -14.14 -2.88
N PHE A 266 -8.38 -13.07 -3.49
CA PHE A 266 -8.29 -11.71 -2.95
C PHE A 266 -8.98 -11.60 -1.58
N LEU A 267 -10.20 -12.14 -1.47
CA LEU A 267 -10.93 -12.18 -0.19
C LEU A 267 -10.27 -13.12 0.83
N ALA A 268 -9.74 -14.27 0.38
CA ALA A 268 -9.03 -15.20 1.26
C ALA A 268 -7.76 -14.57 1.86
N ILE A 269 -7.05 -13.72 1.11
CA ILE A 269 -5.93 -12.92 1.65
C ILE A 269 -6.42 -12.01 2.79
N GLY A 270 -7.59 -11.38 2.64
CA GLY A 270 -8.17 -10.55 3.71
C GLY A 270 -8.51 -11.34 4.99
N LYS A 271 -8.81 -12.64 4.87
CA LYS A 271 -9.02 -13.52 6.03
C LYS A 271 -7.70 -13.85 6.77
N GLY A 272 -6.55 -13.56 6.18
CA GLY A 272 -5.23 -13.84 6.76
C GLY A 272 -4.87 -12.98 7.98
N PHE A 273 -5.61 -11.91 8.26
CA PHE A 273 -5.37 -11.14 9.49
C PHE A 273 -5.71 -11.95 10.74
N PRO A 274 -4.88 -11.87 11.82
CA PRO A 274 -5.20 -12.49 13.10
C PRO A 274 -6.60 -12.08 13.58
N GLN A 275 -7.42 -13.07 13.87
CA GLN A 275 -8.71 -12.87 14.55
C GLN A 275 -8.43 -12.49 16.01
N LYS A 276 -9.14 -11.47 16.53
CA LYS A 276 -9.06 -11.10 17.94
C LYS A 276 -9.85 -12.05 18.79
#